data_0842e1b9cdb7648cdeaa186c6105746d
#
_entry.id   0842e1b9cdb7648cdeaa186c6105746d
#
_cell.length_a   1.000
_cell.length_b   1.000
_cell.length_c   1.000
_cell.angle_alpha   90.00
_cell.angle_beta   90.00
_cell.angle_gamma   90.00
#
_symmetry.space_group_name_H-M   'P 1'
#
loop_
_entity.id
_entity.type
_entity.pdbx_description
1 polymer ?
#
loop_
_entity_poly.entity_id
_entity_poly.type
_entity_poly.pdbx_seq_one_letter_code
_entity_poly.pdbx_strand_id
1 'polypeptide(L)'
;MRGPAVPLTKMEHYLVLTEDIEATKEFYCRALGMHVGFRPPLEFPGYWLYVGDTPCIHIAEWQTYTAHSQRRGIPVSTRAPGTGPFDHIAFNAENFDEVLARLESHGVRPGHNAVTGTSLRQLFLTDPNGVKIEINVRT
;
A
#
# COMPACT_ATOMS: atom_id res chain seq x y z
N MET A 1 -18.14 -17.07 -15.98
CA MET A 1 -17.72 -18.48 -15.80
C MET A 1 -16.68 -18.58 -14.72
N ARG A 2 -16.83 -19.56 -13.88
CA ARG A 2 -15.81 -19.86 -12.86
C ARG A 2 -14.79 -20.85 -13.38
N GLY A 3 -13.52 -20.59 -13.10
CA GLY A 3 -12.49 -21.59 -13.24
C GLY A 3 -12.54 -22.65 -12.15
N PRO A 4 -11.60 -23.62 -12.14
CA PRO A 4 -11.50 -24.61 -11.08
C PRO A 4 -11.34 -23.94 -9.72
N ALA A 5 -11.84 -24.58 -8.67
CA ALA A 5 -11.64 -24.12 -7.31
C ALA A 5 -10.16 -24.13 -6.95
N VAL A 6 -9.69 -23.10 -6.27
CA VAL A 6 -8.32 -23.02 -5.77
C VAL A 6 -8.36 -22.85 -4.24
N PRO A 7 -7.31 -23.34 -3.52
CA PRO A 7 -7.28 -23.18 -2.07
C PRO A 7 -7.05 -21.73 -1.61
N LEU A 8 -6.53 -20.85 -2.48
CA LEU A 8 -6.38 -19.43 -2.17
C LEU A 8 -7.76 -18.79 -2.09
N THR A 9 -7.97 -17.95 -1.08
CA THR A 9 -9.30 -17.35 -0.83
C THR A 9 -9.39 -15.87 -1.18
N LYS A 10 -8.29 -15.12 -1.02
CA LYS A 10 -8.26 -13.68 -1.32
C LYS A 10 -6.84 -13.17 -1.34
N MET A 11 -6.65 -12.01 -1.93
CA MET A 11 -5.46 -11.19 -1.73
C MET A 11 -5.58 -10.57 -0.34
N GLU A 12 -4.56 -10.72 0.52
CA GLU A 12 -4.68 -10.31 1.92
C GLU A 12 -4.03 -8.97 2.21
N HIS A 13 -2.70 -8.86 2.01
CA HIS A 13 -1.99 -7.63 2.34
C HIS A 13 -0.67 -7.51 1.59
N TYR A 14 -0.11 -6.30 1.64
CA TYR A 14 1.27 -6.01 1.26
C TYR A 14 2.07 -5.65 2.49
N LEU A 15 3.35 -6.01 2.49
CA LEU A 15 4.29 -5.51 3.49
C LEU A 15 5.21 -4.49 2.83
N VAL A 16 5.25 -3.29 3.39
CA VAL A 16 6.15 -2.23 2.95
C VAL A 16 7.28 -2.12 3.97
N LEU A 17 8.50 -2.38 3.52
CA LEU A 17 9.69 -2.19 4.35
C LEU A 17 10.20 -0.76 4.20
N THR A 18 10.55 -0.13 5.31
CA THR A 18 10.92 1.28 5.34
C THR A 18 12.03 1.56 6.35
N GLU A 19 12.75 2.66 6.14
CA GLU A 19 13.67 3.19 7.15
C GLU A 19 12.95 3.92 8.27
N ASP A 20 11.73 4.42 8.00
CA ASP A 20 10.98 5.26 8.91
C ASP A 20 9.51 4.85 8.92
N ILE A 21 9.15 4.00 9.90
CA ILE A 21 7.78 3.49 9.99
C ILE A 21 6.78 4.60 10.32
N GLU A 22 7.21 5.63 11.05
CA GLU A 22 6.31 6.74 11.40
C GLU A 22 5.98 7.59 10.17
N ALA A 23 6.98 7.97 9.38
CA ALA A 23 6.76 8.77 8.18
C ALA A 23 5.91 8.01 7.16
N THR A 24 6.14 6.71 7.01
CA THR A 24 5.36 5.86 6.11
C THR A 24 3.90 5.76 6.59
N LYS A 25 3.69 5.49 7.87
CA LYS A 25 2.36 5.44 8.46
C LYS A 25 1.61 6.76 8.24
N GLU A 26 2.28 7.88 8.50
CA GLU A 26 1.67 9.21 8.35
C GLU A 26 1.25 9.48 6.90
N PHE A 27 2.07 9.07 5.94
CA PHE A 27 1.72 9.24 4.53
C PHE A 27 0.41 8.51 4.19
N TYR A 28 0.35 7.22 4.49
CA TYR A 28 -0.82 6.41 4.16
C TYR A 28 -2.08 6.88 4.91
N CYS A 29 -1.94 7.30 6.15
CA CYS A 29 -3.08 7.76 6.92
C CYS A 29 -3.56 9.14 6.48
N ARG A 30 -2.65 10.08 6.26
CA ARG A 30 -3.02 11.46 5.94
C ARG A 30 -3.39 11.64 4.47
N ALA A 31 -2.54 11.19 3.57
CA ALA A 31 -2.75 11.41 2.13
C ALA A 31 -3.82 10.47 1.56
N LEU A 32 -3.85 9.20 2.01
CA LEU A 32 -4.76 8.20 1.48
C LEU A 32 -5.97 7.90 2.37
N GLY A 33 -5.98 8.42 3.60
CA GLY A 33 -7.12 8.24 4.49
C GLY A 33 -7.21 6.87 5.15
N MET A 34 -6.13 6.11 5.14
CA MET A 34 -6.09 4.84 5.88
C MET A 34 -6.02 5.10 7.38
N HIS A 35 -6.30 4.09 8.19
CA HIS A 35 -6.19 4.22 9.64
C HIS A 35 -5.39 3.06 10.24
N VAL A 36 -4.68 3.36 11.32
CA VAL A 36 -3.98 2.36 12.12
C VAL A 36 -5.02 1.56 12.90
N GLY A 37 -4.88 0.24 12.88
CA GLY A 37 -5.78 -0.63 13.64
C GLY A 37 -5.00 -1.73 14.35
N PHE A 38 -5.75 -2.70 14.86
CA PHE A 38 -5.17 -3.81 15.60
C PHE A 38 -4.05 -4.49 14.82
N ARG A 39 -2.97 -4.80 15.55
CA ARG A 39 -1.82 -5.56 15.07
C ARG A 39 -1.41 -6.53 16.18
N PRO A 40 -1.28 -7.83 15.90
CA PRO A 40 -0.83 -8.76 16.93
C PRO A 40 0.59 -8.38 17.42
N PRO A 41 0.98 -8.87 18.61
CA PRO A 41 2.31 -8.55 19.17
C PRO A 41 3.40 -9.33 18.42
N LEU A 42 3.87 -8.79 17.32
CA LEU A 42 4.92 -9.36 16.50
C LEU A 42 6.29 -9.00 17.07
N GLU A 43 7.32 -9.77 16.65
CA GLU A 43 8.69 -9.62 17.18
C GLU A 43 9.46 -8.44 16.60
N PHE A 44 8.81 -7.59 15.82
CA PHE A 44 9.40 -6.42 15.19
C PHE A 44 8.40 -5.27 15.20
N PRO A 45 8.86 -4.01 15.26
CA PRO A 45 7.95 -2.86 15.25
C PRO A 45 7.33 -2.64 13.88
N GLY A 46 6.15 -2.07 13.86
CA GLY A 46 5.44 -1.76 12.64
C GLY A 46 4.01 -1.36 12.90
N TYR A 47 3.26 -1.24 11.80
CA TYR A 47 1.84 -0.88 11.84
C TYR A 47 1.07 -1.73 10.85
N TRP A 48 -0.17 -1.99 11.19
CA TRP A 48 -1.13 -2.50 10.23
C TRP A 48 -2.10 -1.37 9.91
N LEU A 49 -2.22 -1.05 8.62
CA LEU A 49 -3.06 0.04 8.14
C LEU A 49 -4.28 -0.54 7.44
N TYR A 50 -5.43 0.03 7.75
CA TYR A 50 -6.73 -0.51 7.36
C TYR A 50 -7.42 0.40 6.36
N VAL A 51 -8.07 -0.23 5.38
CA VAL A 51 -9.15 0.37 4.60
C VAL A 51 -10.43 -0.32 5.08
N GLY A 52 -11.32 0.43 5.72
CA GLY A 52 -12.45 -0.20 6.40
C GLY A 52 -11.97 -1.21 7.44
N ASP A 53 -12.40 -2.45 7.33
CA ASP A 53 -12.02 -3.52 8.26
C ASP A 53 -10.85 -4.38 7.76
N THR A 54 -10.23 -4.00 6.65
CA THR A 54 -9.18 -4.80 6.01
C THR A 54 -7.80 -4.22 6.28
N PRO A 55 -6.92 -4.95 7.01
CA PRO A 55 -5.53 -4.52 7.24
C PRO A 55 -4.66 -4.86 6.04
N CYS A 56 -4.83 -4.12 4.96
CA CYS A 56 -4.25 -4.47 3.66
C CYS A 56 -2.82 -3.96 3.45
N ILE A 57 -2.34 -3.03 4.27
CA ILE A 57 -0.94 -2.58 4.22
C ILE A 57 -0.31 -2.82 5.59
N HIS A 58 0.75 -3.62 5.61
CA HIS A 58 1.59 -3.81 6.78
C HIS A 58 2.87 -3.02 6.58
N ILE A 59 3.36 -2.38 7.63
CA ILE A 59 4.60 -1.59 7.60
C ILE A 59 5.57 -2.18 8.59
N ALA A 60 6.80 -2.38 8.18
CA ALA A 60 7.89 -2.83 9.06
C ALA A 60 9.19 -2.13 8.71
N GLU A 61 10.10 -2.10 9.67
CA GLU A 61 11.42 -1.53 9.49
C GLU A 61 12.36 -2.55 8.86
N TRP A 62 13.20 -2.11 7.94
CA TRP A 62 14.15 -2.98 7.24
C TRP A 62 14.99 -3.82 8.21
N GLN A 63 15.64 -3.16 9.16
CA GLN A 63 16.62 -3.82 10.03
C GLN A 63 15.98 -4.87 10.93
N THR A 64 14.90 -4.53 11.61
CA THR A 64 14.26 -5.43 12.58
C THR A 64 13.51 -6.56 11.88
N TYR A 65 12.90 -6.29 10.73
CA TYR A 65 12.24 -7.34 9.96
C TYR A 65 13.24 -8.32 9.35
N THR A 66 14.39 -7.83 8.88
CA THR A 66 15.47 -8.69 8.38
C THR A 66 15.98 -9.62 9.46
N ALA A 67 16.23 -9.11 10.66
CA ALA A 67 16.66 -9.92 11.79
C ALA A 67 15.61 -10.97 12.17
N HIS A 68 14.34 -10.59 12.18
CA HIS A 68 13.23 -11.50 12.41
C HIS A 68 13.18 -12.62 11.35
N SER A 69 13.33 -12.24 10.09
CA SER A 69 13.32 -13.19 8.98
C SER A 69 14.43 -14.22 9.11
N GLN A 70 15.64 -13.77 9.47
CA GLN A 70 16.78 -14.67 9.68
C GLN A 70 16.53 -15.66 10.81
N ARG A 71 15.93 -15.20 11.91
CA ARG A 71 15.61 -16.07 13.05
C ARG A 71 14.55 -17.10 12.71
N ARG A 72 13.61 -16.76 11.83
CA ARG A 72 12.45 -17.59 11.51
C ARG A 72 12.57 -18.39 10.22
N GLY A 73 13.70 -18.28 9.50
CA GLY A 73 13.88 -18.97 8.23
C GLY A 73 12.99 -18.43 7.11
N ILE A 74 12.57 -17.17 7.22
CA ILE A 74 11.83 -16.47 6.17
C ILE A 74 12.85 -15.94 5.16
N PRO A 75 12.62 -16.06 3.84
CA PRO A 75 13.54 -15.49 2.88
C PRO A 75 13.78 -13.99 3.12
N VAL A 76 15.08 -13.62 3.15
CA VAL A 76 15.47 -12.23 3.40
C VAL A 76 15.31 -11.43 2.13
N SER A 77 14.66 -10.26 2.23
CA SER A 77 14.46 -9.36 1.10
C SER A 77 15.73 -8.62 0.74
N THR A 78 15.97 -8.45 -0.57
CA THR A 78 17.08 -7.64 -1.07
C THR A 78 16.67 -6.18 -1.04
N ARG A 79 17.51 -5.36 -0.40
CA ARG A 79 17.29 -3.92 -0.35
C ARG A 79 17.87 -3.29 -1.59
N ALA A 80 17.00 -2.77 -2.47
CA ALA A 80 17.39 -2.16 -3.73
C ALA A 80 16.41 -1.04 -4.08
N PRO A 81 16.80 -0.08 -4.96
CA PRO A 81 15.86 0.91 -5.45
C PRO A 81 14.69 0.25 -6.19
N GLY A 82 13.48 0.83 -6.04
CA GLY A 82 12.28 0.31 -6.68
C GLY A 82 11.73 -0.95 -6.01
N THR A 83 10.82 -1.61 -6.69
CA THR A 83 10.12 -2.80 -6.17
C THR A 83 10.36 -4.05 -7.01
N GLY A 84 11.45 -4.07 -7.79
CA GLY A 84 11.74 -5.18 -8.69
C GLY A 84 10.67 -5.31 -9.77
N PRO A 85 10.29 -6.54 -10.15
CA PRO A 85 9.24 -6.74 -11.14
C PRO A 85 7.83 -6.41 -10.63
N PHE A 86 7.67 -6.12 -9.34
CA PHE A 86 6.40 -5.71 -8.76
C PHE A 86 6.18 -4.22 -9.05
N ASP A 87 5.25 -3.90 -9.95
CA ASP A 87 5.13 -2.54 -10.46
C ASP A 87 4.39 -1.59 -9.52
N HIS A 88 3.18 -1.95 -9.12
CA HIS A 88 2.36 -1.05 -8.30
C HIS A 88 1.28 -1.81 -7.53
N ILE A 89 0.69 -1.11 -6.56
CA ILE A 89 -0.53 -1.52 -5.88
C ILE A 89 -1.66 -0.60 -6.33
N ALA A 90 -2.89 -1.08 -6.31
CA ALA A 90 -4.04 -0.29 -6.75
C ALA A 90 -5.15 -0.34 -5.72
N PHE A 91 -5.76 0.83 -5.49
CA PHE A 91 -6.94 0.97 -4.65
C PHE A 91 -8.11 1.45 -5.49
N ASN A 92 -9.32 1.07 -5.12
CA ASN A 92 -10.53 1.72 -5.59
C ASN A 92 -10.88 2.86 -4.64
N ALA A 93 -11.39 3.94 -5.19
CA ALA A 93 -11.90 5.04 -4.40
C ALA A 93 -13.18 5.58 -5.03
N GLU A 94 -13.92 6.32 -4.24
CA GLU A 94 -15.10 7.05 -4.70
C GLU A 94 -14.78 8.54 -4.65
N ASN A 95 -15.46 9.33 -5.48
CA ASN A 95 -15.35 10.79 -5.50
C ASN A 95 -13.94 11.27 -5.87
N PHE A 96 -13.67 11.32 -7.17
CA PHE A 96 -12.38 11.71 -7.73
C PHE A 96 -11.89 13.07 -7.19
N ASP A 97 -12.76 14.08 -7.18
CA ASP A 97 -12.36 15.43 -6.76
C ASP A 97 -11.96 15.49 -5.30
N GLU A 98 -12.63 14.72 -4.45
CA GLU A 98 -12.30 14.67 -3.02
C GLU A 98 -10.96 13.98 -2.79
N VAL A 99 -10.71 12.89 -3.50
CA VAL A 99 -9.41 12.18 -3.42
C VAL A 99 -8.28 13.09 -3.87
N LEU A 100 -8.45 13.76 -5.01
CA LEU A 100 -7.45 14.66 -5.56
C LEU A 100 -7.18 15.83 -4.61
N ALA A 101 -8.23 16.44 -4.07
CA ALA A 101 -8.08 17.54 -3.13
C ALA A 101 -7.33 17.12 -1.87
N ARG A 102 -7.61 15.93 -1.36
CA ARG A 102 -6.92 15.39 -0.20
C ARG A 102 -5.42 15.20 -0.47
N LEU A 103 -5.09 14.60 -1.60
CA LEU A 103 -3.69 14.40 -1.99
C LEU A 103 -2.97 15.74 -2.09
N GLU A 104 -3.56 16.70 -2.79
CA GLU A 104 -2.96 18.01 -2.99
C GLU A 104 -2.80 18.78 -1.68
N SER A 105 -3.74 18.66 -0.74
CA SER A 105 -3.64 19.29 0.57
C SER A 105 -2.50 18.74 1.41
N HIS A 106 -1.99 17.57 1.08
CA HIS A 106 -0.84 16.95 1.74
C HIS A 106 0.43 17.00 0.87
N GLY A 107 0.46 17.87 -0.12
CA GLY A 107 1.63 18.10 -0.96
C GLY A 107 1.89 17.04 -2.01
N VAL A 108 0.92 16.18 -2.29
CA VAL A 108 1.06 15.14 -3.30
C VAL A 108 0.42 15.60 -4.60
N ARG A 109 1.20 15.57 -5.70
CA ARG A 109 0.72 15.89 -7.04
C ARG A 109 0.69 14.63 -7.89
N PRO A 110 -0.46 13.96 -7.97
CA PRO A 110 -0.52 12.69 -8.71
C PRO A 110 -0.51 12.90 -10.21
N GLY A 111 -0.01 11.89 -10.93
CA GLY A 111 -0.28 11.76 -12.35
C GLY A 111 -1.74 11.38 -12.56
N HIS A 112 -2.28 11.72 -13.70
CA HIS A 112 -3.70 11.52 -14.00
C HIS A 112 -3.85 10.83 -15.35
N ASN A 113 -4.66 9.81 -15.42
CA ASN A 113 -5.00 9.12 -16.65
C ASN A 113 -6.49 8.85 -16.71
N ALA A 114 -7.11 9.15 -17.86
CA ALA A 114 -8.50 8.77 -18.14
C ALA A 114 -8.46 7.63 -19.13
N VAL A 115 -9.09 6.53 -18.79
CA VAL A 115 -9.10 5.35 -19.68
C VAL A 115 -10.17 5.53 -20.74
N THR A 116 -9.73 5.67 -21.99
CA THR A 116 -10.60 5.93 -23.15
C THR A 116 -11.69 4.88 -23.27
N GLY A 117 -12.92 5.34 -23.50
CA GLY A 117 -14.07 4.46 -23.69
C GLY A 117 -14.68 3.91 -22.40
N THR A 118 -14.20 4.40 -21.25
CA THR A 118 -14.72 3.97 -19.93
C THR A 118 -14.96 5.17 -19.04
N SER A 119 -15.59 4.93 -17.88
CA SER A 119 -15.72 5.94 -16.82
C SER A 119 -14.55 5.93 -15.86
N LEU A 120 -13.52 5.13 -16.13
CA LEU A 120 -12.38 4.97 -15.22
C LEU A 120 -11.43 6.15 -15.33
N ARG A 121 -11.15 6.77 -14.19
CA ARG A 121 -10.10 7.77 -14.04
C ARG A 121 -9.11 7.26 -13.01
N GLN A 122 -7.82 7.46 -13.30
CA GLN A 122 -6.74 6.93 -12.49
C GLN A 122 -5.86 8.06 -11.98
N LEU A 123 -5.43 7.94 -10.73
CA LEU A 123 -4.39 8.78 -10.15
C LEU A 123 -3.20 7.90 -9.80
N PHE A 124 -1.99 8.39 -10.11
CA PHE A 124 -0.74 7.68 -9.84
C PHE A 124 0.15 8.53 -8.94
N LEU A 125 0.67 7.93 -7.89
CA LEU A 125 1.57 8.60 -6.95
C LEU A 125 2.56 7.59 -6.40
N THR A 126 3.54 8.07 -5.64
CA THR A 126 4.49 7.19 -4.95
C THR A 126 4.46 7.49 -3.47
N ASP A 127 4.66 6.44 -2.67
CA ASP A 127 4.82 6.60 -1.22
C ASP A 127 6.26 7.07 -0.90
N PRO A 128 6.58 7.35 0.38
CA PRO A 128 7.93 7.80 0.74
C PRO A 128 9.04 6.79 0.44
N ASN A 129 8.71 5.54 0.16
CA ASN A 129 9.68 4.48 -0.08
C ASN A 129 9.79 4.10 -1.56
N GLY A 130 9.10 4.83 -2.43
CA GLY A 130 9.13 4.57 -3.87
C GLY A 130 8.12 3.52 -4.35
N VAL A 131 7.16 3.14 -3.51
CA VAL A 131 6.08 2.24 -3.93
C VAL A 131 5.10 3.04 -4.80
N LYS A 132 4.88 2.59 -6.02
CA LYS A 132 3.91 3.20 -6.92
C LYS A 132 2.49 2.78 -6.53
N ILE A 133 1.61 3.75 -6.41
CA ILE A 133 0.22 3.56 -6.02
C ILE A 133 -0.69 4.09 -7.11
N GLU A 134 -1.65 3.27 -7.50
CA GLU A 134 -2.69 3.62 -8.45
C GLU A 134 -4.01 3.75 -7.69
N ILE A 135 -4.75 4.82 -7.94
CA ILE A 135 -6.09 4.98 -7.37
C ILE A 135 -7.07 5.04 -8.52
N ASN A 136 -8.02 4.12 -8.53
CA ASN A 136 -9.02 3.98 -9.57
C ASN A 136 -10.36 4.49 -9.07
N VAL A 137 -10.93 5.44 -9.81
CA VAL A 137 -12.24 6.00 -9.52
C VAL A 137 -13.13 5.81 -10.75
N ARG A 138 -14.24 5.14 -10.54
CA ARG A 138 -15.24 4.93 -11.60
C ARG A 138 -16.46 5.78 -11.28
N THR A 139 -16.93 6.51 -12.28
CA THR A 139 -18.08 7.41 -12.13
C THR A 139 -19.32 6.85 -12.82
#